data_75939a3772dc9f1ef76fbf8e92a85960
#
_entry.id   75939a3772dc9f1ef76fbf8e92a85960
#
_cell.length_a   1.000
_cell.length_b   1.000
_cell.length_c   1.000
_cell.angle_alpha   90.00
_cell.angle_beta   90.00
_cell.angle_gamma   90.00
#
_symmetry.space_group_name_H-M   'P 1'
#
loop_
_entity.id
_entity.type
_entity.pdbx_description
1 polymer ?
#
loop_
_entity_poly.entity_id
_entity_poly.type
_entity_poly.pdbx_seq_one_letter_code
_entity_poly.pdbx_strand_id
1 'polypeptide(L)'
;MFRLGIDLGGTNIVAGVVDEKYKIVARASCKTAVPRPESEICDSMAEVALKAVEKAKITMDDIESIGIGVPGAVNPKTGVIEYSANLFFHNWEVVKMMQERLDKKVIIENDANAAALGEYLAGSANGSKNAVAITLGTGVGGGIIINGKIYSGSNYAGAELGHMVIVKDGKECACGRKGCWETYASATGLINMTRQKILSEKLDFSYMLKLCDGDIRKVNGKTAFDAMADGDPAAKEVVDEYVSYLATGLVNIINIFQPDVLCVGGGVSNQGENLLGPVRAIVEAERYTKHNDKQTVICKATLGNDAGIIGAAYLD
;
A
#
# COMPACT_ATOMS: atom_id res chain seq x y z
N MET A 1 13.04 -13.97 20.50
CA MET A 1 12.52 -12.70 21.08
C MET A 1 11.43 -12.21 20.15
N PHE A 2 10.38 -11.55 20.65
CA PHE A 2 9.27 -11.08 19.82
C PHE A 2 9.37 -9.57 19.59
N ARG A 3 8.73 -9.09 18.52
CA ARG A 3 8.53 -7.68 18.24
C ARG A 3 7.06 -7.42 18.00
N LEU A 4 6.61 -6.21 18.25
CA LEU A 4 5.21 -5.83 18.06
C LEU A 4 5.10 -4.83 16.91
N GLY A 5 4.29 -5.17 15.90
CA GLY A 5 3.95 -4.26 14.82
C GLY A 5 2.53 -3.72 14.99
N ILE A 6 2.37 -2.41 14.84
CA ILE A 6 1.08 -1.74 14.83
C ILE A 6 0.87 -1.11 13.47
N ASP A 7 -0.24 -1.42 12.84
CA ASP A 7 -0.73 -0.76 11.63
C ASP A 7 -1.85 0.21 12.03
N LEU A 8 -1.53 1.51 12.02
CA LEU A 8 -2.46 2.58 12.36
C LEU A 8 -3.13 3.09 11.08
N GLY A 9 -4.24 2.51 10.71
CA GLY A 9 -5.05 3.00 9.59
C GLY A 9 -6.12 4.01 10.00
N GLY A 10 -6.65 4.79 9.05
CA GLY A 10 -7.74 5.73 9.28
C GLY A 10 -9.06 5.06 9.74
N THR A 11 -9.23 3.77 9.50
CA THR A 11 -10.45 3.02 9.86
C THR A 11 -10.22 2.03 11.00
N ASN A 12 -9.10 1.34 11.00
CA ASN A 12 -8.78 0.30 11.97
C ASN A 12 -7.35 0.48 12.48
N ILE A 13 -7.14 0.08 13.73
CA ILE A 13 -5.83 -0.13 14.35
C ILE A 13 -5.66 -1.64 14.48
N VAL A 14 -4.54 -2.16 13.99
CA VAL A 14 -4.21 -3.59 14.10
C VAL A 14 -2.83 -3.73 14.72
N ALA A 15 -2.72 -4.54 15.78
CA ALA A 15 -1.43 -4.92 16.37
C ALA A 15 -1.18 -6.41 16.20
N GLY A 16 0.06 -6.77 15.90
CA GLY A 16 0.51 -8.15 15.79
C GLY A 16 1.83 -8.39 16.51
N VAL A 17 1.91 -9.49 17.24
CA VAL A 17 3.16 -10.01 17.79
C VAL A 17 3.83 -10.85 16.71
N VAL A 18 5.07 -10.51 16.37
CA VAL A 18 5.83 -11.12 15.27
C VAL A 18 7.07 -11.81 15.85
N ASP A 19 7.28 -13.07 15.48
CA ASP A 19 8.45 -13.85 15.89
C ASP A 19 9.68 -13.57 14.99
N GLU A 20 10.83 -14.12 15.37
CA GLU A 20 12.12 -14.00 14.66
C GLU A 20 12.13 -14.60 13.24
N LYS A 21 11.07 -15.35 12.88
CA LYS A 21 10.85 -15.88 11.52
C LYS A 21 9.85 -15.03 10.73
N TYR A 22 9.58 -13.82 11.19
CA TYR A 22 8.63 -12.88 10.61
C TYR A 22 7.18 -13.38 10.57
N LYS A 23 6.83 -14.35 11.44
CA LYS A 23 5.47 -14.88 11.52
C LYS A 23 4.67 -14.14 12.57
N ILE A 24 3.45 -13.71 12.23
CA ILE A 24 2.50 -13.16 13.20
C ILE A 24 1.95 -14.33 14.03
N VAL A 25 2.28 -14.35 15.32
CA VAL A 25 1.86 -15.40 16.27
C VAL A 25 0.52 -15.07 16.93
N ALA A 26 0.21 -13.79 17.08
CA ALA A 26 -1.09 -13.32 17.57
C ALA A 26 -1.41 -11.93 17.04
N ARG A 27 -2.69 -11.59 16.96
CA ARG A 27 -3.14 -10.25 16.57
C ARG A 27 -4.38 -9.81 17.35
N ALA A 28 -4.53 -8.48 17.48
CA ALA A 28 -5.73 -7.83 17.96
C ALA A 28 -6.02 -6.59 17.11
N SER A 29 -7.25 -6.11 17.13
CA SER A 29 -7.65 -4.93 16.38
C SER A 29 -8.81 -4.19 17.05
N CYS A 30 -8.94 -2.91 16.73
CA CYS A 30 -10.11 -2.10 17.04
C CYS A 30 -10.37 -1.08 15.93
N LYS A 31 -11.47 -0.32 16.03
CA LYS A 31 -11.74 0.83 15.14
C LYS A 31 -10.89 2.02 15.54
N THR A 32 -10.34 2.73 14.57
CA THR A 32 -9.64 4.00 14.81
C THR A 32 -10.61 5.08 15.27
N ALA A 33 -11.82 5.09 14.70
CA ALA A 33 -12.93 5.98 15.06
C ALA A 33 -12.55 7.47 15.04
N VAL A 34 -11.83 7.91 14.01
CA VAL A 34 -11.50 9.32 13.76
C VAL A 34 -12.76 10.11 13.32
N PRO A 35 -12.85 11.42 13.63
CA PRO A 35 -11.91 12.23 14.40
C PRO A 35 -12.07 12.07 15.91
N ARG A 36 -10.97 11.98 16.66
CA ARG A 36 -10.91 11.99 18.12
C ARG A 36 -9.51 12.41 18.59
N PRO A 37 -9.31 12.77 19.88
CA PRO A 37 -8.01 13.22 20.38
C PRO A 37 -6.88 12.21 20.18
N GLU A 38 -5.67 12.70 19.97
CA GLU A 38 -4.43 11.92 19.83
C GLU A 38 -4.22 10.94 20.99
N SER A 39 -4.47 11.40 22.22
CA SER A 39 -4.34 10.58 23.43
C SER A 39 -5.24 9.35 23.40
N GLU A 40 -6.50 9.50 22.97
CA GLU A 40 -7.43 8.39 22.87
C GLU A 40 -7.05 7.37 21.80
N ILE A 41 -6.42 7.82 20.71
CA ILE A 41 -5.89 6.91 19.68
C ILE A 41 -4.69 6.15 20.24
N CYS A 42 -3.79 6.84 20.98
CA CYS A 42 -2.68 6.18 21.66
C CYS A 42 -3.17 5.17 22.70
N ASP A 43 -4.21 5.49 23.46
CA ASP A 43 -4.81 4.55 24.42
C ASP A 43 -5.33 3.29 23.70
N SER A 44 -6.00 3.47 22.57
CA SER A 44 -6.48 2.35 21.76
C SER A 44 -5.35 1.53 21.15
N MET A 45 -4.26 2.16 20.68
CA MET A 45 -3.08 1.44 20.18
C MET A 45 -2.44 0.63 21.30
N ALA A 46 -2.29 1.20 22.50
CA ALA A 46 -1.73 0.50 23.64
C ALA A 46 -2.63 -0.68 24.07
N GLU A 47 -3.94 -0.49 24.13
CA GLU A 47 -4.89 -1.55 24.47
C GLU A 47 -4.84 -2.71 23.45
N VAL A 48 -4.80 -2.40 22.15
CA VAL A 48 -4.72 -3.42 21.09
C VAL A 48 -3.37 -4.14 21.15
N ALA A 49 -2.29 -3.42 21.43
CA ALA A 49 -0.96 -4.00 21.63
C ALA A 49 -0.94 -5.01 22.78
N LEU A 50 -1.43 -4.61 23.95
CA LEU A 50 -1.53 -5.47 25.15
C LEU A 50 -2.41 -6.70 24.89
N LYS A 51 -3.55 -6.54 24.21
CA LYS A 51 -4.42 -7.65 23.80
C LYS A 51 -3.72 -8.63 22.84
N ALA A 52 -2.88 -8.15 21.94
CA ALA A 52 -2.11 -9.02 21.06
C ALA A 52 -1.06 -9.83 21.84
N VAL A 53 -0.38 -9.21 22.79
CA VAL A 53 0.60 -9.85 23.71
C VAL A 53 -0.08 -10.91 24.59
N GLU A 54 -1.23 -10.60 25.18
CA GLU A 54 -2.04 -11.54 25.96
C GLU A 54 -2.44 -12.78 25.12
N LYS A 55 -2.94 -12.54 23.89
CA LYS A 55 -3.31 -13.64 22.96
C LYS A 55 -2.12 -14.49 22.56
N ALA A 56 -0.93 -13.92 22.48
CA ALA A 56 0.32 -14.65 22.25
C ALA A 56 0.74 -15.49 23.46
N LYS A 57 0.11 -15.31 24.62
CA LYS A 57 0.44 -15.94 25.91
C LYS A 57 1.89 -15.64 26.35
N ILE A 58 2.33 -14.41 26.16
CA ILE A 58 3.62 -13.86 26.57
C ILE A 58 3.37 -12.57 27.38
N THR A 59 4.45 -11.96 27.86
CA THR A 59 4.40 -10.68 28.57
C THR A 59 5.07 -9.57 27.76
N MET A 60 4.90 -8.31 28.18
CA MET A 60 5.61 -7.19 27.55
C MET A 60 7.13 -7.30 27.68
N ASP A 61 7.64 -8.03 28.68
CA ASP A 61 9.08 -8.25 28.83
C ASP A 61 9.66 -9.10 27.72
N ASP A 62 8.85 -9.94 27.08
CA ASP A 62 9.24 -10.76 25.90
C ASP A 62 9.28 -9.94 24.60
N ILE A 63 8.78 -8.69 24.63
CA ILE A 63 8.77 -7.77 23.47
C ILE A 63 10.05 -6.91 23.48
N GLU A 64 10.82 -6.99 22.42
CA GLU A 64 12.05 -6.22 22.22
C GLU A 64 11.77 -4.75 21.86
N SER A 65 10.86 -4.54 20.91
CA SER A 65 10.52 -3.22 20.39
C SER A 65 9.11 -3.21 19.80
N ILE A 66 8.57 -2.00 19.61
CA ILE A 66 7.28 -1.73 19.00
C ILE A 66 7.52 -0.83 17.79
N GLY A 67 7.07 -1.26 16.63
CA GLY A 67 7.04 -0.42 15.44
C GLY A 67 5.61 -0.06 15.05
N ILE A 68 5.42 1.15 14.52
CA ILE A 68 4.11 1.66 14.10
C ILE A 68 4.19 2.13 12.66
N GLY A 69 3.39 1.52 11.77
CA GLY A 69 3.12 2.03 10.43
C GLY A 69 1.99 3.05 10.48
N VAL A 70 2.20 4.23 9.90
CA VAL A 70 1.27 5.37 10.00
C VAL A 70 1.01 5.96 8.61
N PRO A 71 -0.24 6.25 8.22
CA PRO A 71 -0.53 6.94 6.98
C PRO A 71 -0.13 8.42 7.08
N GLY A 72 0.72 8.90 6.16
CA GLY A 72 1.15 10.30 6.07
C GLY A 72 2.66 10.49 6.17
N ALA A 73 3.07 11.74 6.37
CA ALA A 73 4.47 12.12 6.55
C ALA A 73 4.88 11.92 8.01
N VAL A 74 5.86 11.07 8.24
CA VAL A 74 6.39 10.77 9.58
C VAL A 74 7.87 11.06 9.65
N ASN A 75 8.34 11.55 10.79
CA ASN A 75 9.75 11.77 11.05
C ASN A 75 10.24 10.72 12.08
N PRO A 76 10.89 9.64 11.63
CA PRO A 76 11.32 8.56 12.52
C PRO A 76 12.40 9.00 13.51
N LYS A 77 13.18 10.07 13.21
CA LYS A 77 14.20 10.59 14.13
C LYS A 77 13.61 11.32 15.33
N THR A 78 12.55 12.09 15.10
CA THR A 78 11.89 12.86 16.18
C THR A 78 10.74 12.08 16.81
N GLY A 79 10.26 11.03 16.15
CA GLY A 79 9.10 10.26 16.60
C GLY A 79 7.77 10.99 16.41
N VAL A 80 7.70 11.93 15.45
CA VAL A 80 6.56 12.80 15.21
C VAL A 80 5.88 12.45 13.89
N ILE A 81 4.56 12.39 13.90
CA ILE A 81 3.74 12.43 12.68
C ILE A 81 3.59 13.90 12.30
N GLU A 82 4.32 14.33 11.26
CA GLU A 82 4.31 15.73 10.82
C GLU A 82 2.97 16.12 10.19
N TYR A 83 2.39 15.21 9.41
CA TYR A 83 1.09 15.38 8.76
C TYR A 83 0.43 14.05 8.43
N SER A 84 -0.86 13.92 8.73
CA SER A 84 -1.70 12.80 8.29
C SER A 84 -3.10 13.30 7.91
N ALA A 85 -3.42 13.29 6.62
CA ALA A 85 -4.75 13.64 6.13
C ALA A 85 -5.82 12.65 6.61
N ASN A 86 -5.48 11.36 6.66
CA ASN A 86 -6.41 10.29 7.01
C ASN A 86 -6.76 10.25 8.50
N LEU A 87 -5.89 10.82 9.34
CA LEU A 87 -6.06 10.87 10.80
C LEU A 87 -6.41 12.28 11.27
N PHE A 88 -6.31 13.30 10.40
CA PHE A 88 -6.57 14.72 10.70
C PHE A 88 -5.61 15.34 11.72
N PHE A 89 -4.32 14.91 11.73
CA PHE A 89 -3.33 15.39 12.69
C PHE A 89 -2.15 16.11 12.04
N HIS A 90 -1.56 17.02 12.84
CA HIS A 90 -0.31 17.73 12.55
C HIS A 90 0.59 17.71 13.79
N ASN A 91 1.88 17.42 13.60
CA ASN A 91 2.90 17.47 14.65
C ASN A 91 2.58 16.63 15.91
N TRP A 92 2.07 15.40 15.70
CA TRP A 92 1.71 14.50 16.78
C TRP A 92 2.94 13.73 17.29
N GLU A 93 3.31 13.90 18.57
CA GLU A 93 4.45 13.23 19.24
C GLU A 93 4.11 11.76 19.61
N VAL A 94 3.74 10.96 18.64
CA VAL A 94 3.18 9.62 18.86
C VAL A 94 4.16 8.67 19.56
N VAL A 95 5.45 8.73 19.22
CA VAL A 95 6.47 7.85 19.85
C VAL A 95 6.54 8.09 21.34
N LYS A 96 6.67 9.35 21.77
CA LYS A 96 6.70 9.73 23.19
C LYS A 96 5.45 9.23 23.92
N MET A 97 4.28 9.52 23.36
CA MET A 97 3.00 9.14 23.97
C MET A 97 2.83 7.61 24.09
N MET A 98 3.35 6.85 23.14
CA MET A 98 3.30 5.37 23.17
C MET A 98 4.35 4.79 24.13
N GLN A 99 5.56 5.38 24.21
CA GLN A 99 6.57 4.99 25.20
C GLN A 99 6.08 5.19 26.62
N GLU A 100 5.40 6.30 26.92
CA GLU A 100 4.80 6.57 28.23
C GLU A 100 3.75 5.51 28.65
N ARG A 101 3.07 4.87 27.67
CA ARG A 101 2.02 3.86 27.91
C ARG A 101 2.52 2.44 28.01
N LEU A 102 3.56 2.11 27.25
CA LEU A 102 3.98 0.71 27.07
C LEU A 102 5.38 0.42 27.63
N ASP A 103 6.13 1.46 28.05
CA ASP A 103 7.51 1.37 28.59
C ASP A 103 8.43 0.52 27.71
N LYS A 104 8.39 0.74 26.37
CA LYS A 104 9.21 0.03 25.37
C LYS A 104 9.76 1.00 24.34
N LYS A 105 10.85 0.59 23.67
CA LYS A 105 11.33 1.30 22.46
C LYS A 105 10.23 1.29 21.41
N VAL A 106 9.84 2.50 20.94
CA VAL A 106 8.85 2.68 19.86
C VAL A 106 9.53 3.34 18.68
N ILE A 107 9.22 2.87 17.48
CA ILE A 107 9.73 3.37 16.20
C ILE A 107 8.54 3.58 15.28
N ILE A 108 8.58 4.62 14.43
CA ILE A 108 7.51 4.89 13.45
C ILE A 108 8.07 4.92 12.04
N GLU A 109 7.22 4.57 11.09
CA GLU A 109 7.48 4.74 9.66
C GLU A 109 6.13 4.94 8.92
N ASN A 110 6.20 5.44 7.69
CA ASN A 110 5.03 5.46 6.82
C ASN A 110 4.51 4.03 6.58
N ASP A 111 3.17 3.89 6.47
CA ASP A 111 2.50 2.59 6.32
C ASP A 111 2.90 1.83 5.04
N ALA A 112 3.05 2.53 3.91
CA ALA A 112 3.49 1.92 2.65
C ALA A 112 4.96 1.48 2.70
N ASN A 113 5.83 2.25 3.36
CA ASN A 113 7.21 1.88 3.61
C ASN A 113 7.30 0.66 4.54
N ALA A 114 6.49 0.63 5.61
CA ALA A 114 6.40 -0.55 6.48
C ALA A 114 5.92 -1.78 5.71
N ALA A 115 4.89 -1.65 4.87
CA ALA A 115 4.41 -2.76 4.04
C ALA A 115 5.49 -3.25 3.04
N ALA A 116 6.26 -2.32 2.44
CA ALA A 116 7.38 -2.69 1.57
C ALA A 116 8.46 -3.47 2.33
N LEU A 117 8.78 -3.05 3.56
CA LEU A 117 9.71 -3.78 4.41
C LEU A 117 9.18 -5.18 4.76
N GLY A 118 7.87 -5.32 5.04
CA GLY A 118 7.25 -6.61 5.28
C GLY A 118 7.40 -7.57 4.10
N GLU A 119 7.07 -7.12 2.88
CA GLU A 119 7.25 -7.92 1.65
C GLU A 119 8.73 -8.24 1.38
N TYR A 120 9.65 -7.35 1.76
CA TYR A 120 11.09 -7.59 1.68
C TYR A 120 11.57 -8.65 2.67
N LEU A 121 11.08 -8.65 3.90
CA LEU A 121 11.53 -9.57 4.96
C LEU A 121 10.92 -10.97 4.82
N ALA A 122 9.63 -11.06 4.51
CA ALA A 122 8.87 -12.32 4.60
C ALA A 122 7.97 -12.59 3.38
N GLY A 123 7.86 -11.66 2.45
CA GLY A 123 6.94 -11.77 1.30
C GLY A 123 7.64 -12.02 -0.03
N SER A 124 7.01 -11.52 -1.07
CA SER A 124 7.43 -11.74 -2.48
C SER A 124 8.78 -11.13 -2.85
N ALA A 125 9.30 -10.18 -2.05
CA ALA A 125 10.60 -9.56 -2.27
C ALA A 125 11.72 -10.16 -1.39
N ASN A 126 11.43 -11.22 -0.63
CA ASN A 126 12.43 -11.88 0.22
C ASN A 126 13.62 -12.40 -0.60
N GLY A 127 14.83 -12.19 -0.08
CA GLY A 127 16.07 -12.57 -0.75
C GLY A 127 16.58 -11.59 -1.82
N SER A 128 15.82 -10.53 -2.12
CA SER A 128 16.29 -9.43 -2.98
C SER A 128 17.24 -8.50 -2.24
N LYS A 129 18.00 -7.67 -2.96
CA LYS A 129 18.79 -6.59 -2.37
C LYS A 129 18.09 -5.25 -2.45
N ASN A 130 17.39 -5.03 -3.54
CA ASN A 130 16.60 -3.83 -3.81
C ASN A 130 15.20 -4.23 -4.21
N ALA A 131 14.20 -3.63 -3.60
CA ALA A 131 12.79 -3.91 -3.89
C ALA A 131 11.97 -2.63 -3.95
N VAL A 132 10.91 -2.66 -4.74
CA VAL A 132 9.86 -1.65 -4.70
C VAL A 132 8.53 -2.36 -4.49
N ALA A 133 7.74 -1.91 -3.54
CA ALA A 133 6.37 -2.37 -3.33
C ALA A 133 5.39 -1.27 -3.74
N ILE A 134 4.38 -1.64 -4.52
CA ILE A 134 3.29 -0.76 -4.93
C ILE A 134 1.99 -1.33 -4.39
N THR A 135 1.16 -0.48 -3.81
CA THR A 135 -0.18 -0.86 -3.33
C THR A 135 -1.27 -0.17 -4.14
N LEU A 136 -2.12 -0.97 -4.80
CA LEU A 136 -3.24 -0.50 -5.62
C LEU A 136 -4.53 -0.56 -4.79
N GLY A 137 -4.76 0.50 -4.01
CA GLY A 137 -5.95 0.71 -3.18
C GLY A 137 -6.78 1.90 -3.65
N THR A 138 -7.37 2.66 -2.72
CA THR A 138 -8.04 3.93 -3.00
C THR A 138 -7.12 4.89 -3.76
N GLY A 139 -5.84 4.91 -3.36
CA GLY A 139 -4.74 5.56 -4.06
C GLY A 139 -3.69 4.56 -4.55
N VAL A 140 -2.51 5.07 -4.91
CA VAL A 140 -1.32 4.27 -5.23
C VAL A 140 -0.24 4.59 -4.19
N GLY A 141 -0.06 3.67 -3.24
CA GLY A 141 1.05 3.76 -2.29
C GLY A 141 2.33 3.14 -2.86
N GLY A 142 3.47 3.59 -2.36
CA GLY A 142 4.77 3.06 -2.73
C GLY A 142 5.71 2.97 -1.54
N GLY A 143 6.59 1.95 -1.55
CA GLY A 143 7.70 1.84 -0.62
C GLY A 143 8.92 1.31 -1.35
N ILE A 144 10.09 1.84 -1.01
CA ILE A 144 11.33 1.55 -1.70
C ILE A 144 12.34 1.00 -0.70
N ILE A 145 12.94 -0.15 -1.04
CA ILE A 145 14.04 -0.77 -0.30
C ILE A 145 15.30 -0.70 -1.16
N ILE A 146 16.36 -0.08 -0.65
CA ILE A 146 17.67 0.01 -1.31
C ILE A 146 18.72 -0.59 -0.37
N ASN A 147 19.44 -1.61 -0.85
CA ASN A 147 20.45 -2.32 -0.05
C ASN A 147 19.89 -2.82 1.30
N GLY A 148 18.67 -3.33 1.30
CA GLY A 148 18.00 -3.87 2.47
C GLY A 148 17.44 -2.84 3.44
N LYS A 149 17.44 -1.55 3.09
CA LYS A 149 16.96 -0.45 3.94
C LYS A 149 15.84 0.33 3.27
N ILE A 150 14.89 0.79 4.05
CA ILE A 150 13.84 1.70 3.60
C ILE A 150 14.49 2.99 3.08
N TYR A 151 14.06 3.44 1.92
CA TYR A 151 14.40 4.75 1.36
C TYR A 151 13.25 5.72 1.59
N SER A 152 13.35 6.55 2.62
CA SER A 152 12.32 7.55 2.96
C SER A 152 12.66 8.97 2.46
N GLY A 153 13.81 9.16 1.78
CA GLY A 153 14.25 10.49 1.32
C GLY A 153 14.86 11.35 2.42
N SER A 154 15.29 12.57 2.07
CA SER A 154 16.02 13.47 2.97
C SER A 154 15.14 14.07 4.09
N ASN A 155 13.85 14.16 3.86
CA ASN A 155 12.85 14.72 4.78
C ASN A 155 11.73 13.70 5.10
N TYR A 156 12.00 12.41 4.91
CA TYR A 156 11.08 11.29 5.19
C TYR A 156 9.75 11.30 4.42
N ALA A 157 9.66 12.09 3.34
CA ALA A 157 8.50 12.14 2.45
C ALA A 157 8.85 11.58 1.04
N GLY A 158 9.82 10.69 0.96
CA GLY A 158 10.16 9.97 -0.26
C GLY A 158 9.20 8.82 -0.56
N ALA A 159 9.37 8.20 -1.73
CA ALA A 159 8.56 7.06 -2.19
C ALA A 159 7.07 7.37 -2.47
N GLU A 160 6.67 8.64 -2.58
CA GLU A 160 5.33 9.05 -3.02
C GLU A 160 5.12 8.77 -4.52
N LEU A 161 5.27 7.50 -4.92
CA LEU A 161 5.31 7.06 -6.32
C LEU A 161 3.99 7.29 -7.05
N GLY A 162 2.85 7.22 -6.33
CA GLY A 162 1.53 7.52 -6.89
C GLY A 162 1.39 8.97 -7.40
N HIS A 163 2.20 9.89 -6.87
CA HIS A 163 2.15 11.30 -7.28
C HIS A 163 3.14 11.66 -8.41
N MET A 164 3.82 10.67 -8.99
CA MET A 164 4.58 10.82 -10.22
C MET A 164 3.63 11.18 -11.37
N VAL A 165 3.90 12.27 -12.10
CA VAL A 165 3.08 12.69 -13.25
C VAL A 165 3.40 11.80 -14.44
N ILE A 166 2.40 11.08 -14.95
CA ILE A 166 2.49 10.25 -16.15
C ILE A 166 1.76 10.86 -17.35
N VAL A 167 0.83 11.79 -17.11
CA VAL A 167 0.10 12.51 -18.15
C VAL A 167 0.19 14.01 -17.85
N LYS A 168 1.00 14.73 -18.61
CA LYS A 168 1.11 16.19 -18.47
C LYS A 168 -0.25 16.85 -18.66
N ASP A 169 -0.62 17.75 -17.74
CA ASP A 169 -1.91 18.47 -17.75
C ASP A 169 -3.15 17.54 -17.75
N GLY A 170 -2.98 16.29 -17.25
CA GLY A 170 -4.04 15.29 -17.17
C GLY A 170 -5.05 15.50 -16.05
N LYS A 171 -5.64 14.41 -15.55
CA LYS A 171 -6.69 14.44 -14.50
C LYS A 171 -6.17 15.13 -13.22
N GLU A 172 -7.07 15.88 -12.56
CA GLU A 172 -6.77 16.50 -11.25
C GLU A 172 -6.52 15.44 -10.19
N CYS A 173 -5.52 15.67 -9.34
CA CYS A 173 -5.17 14.83 -8.21
C CYS A 173 -5.45 15.57 -6.89
N ALA A 174 -5.85 14.84 -5.85
CA ALA A 174 -6.10 15.39 -4.52
C ALA A 174 -4.86 16.09 -3.91
N CYS A 175 -3.64 15.76 -4.39
CA CYS A 175 -2.42 16.46 -3.98
C CYS A 175 -2.24 17.88 -4.56
N GLY A 176 -3.20 18.37 -5.37
CA GLY A 176 -3.16 19.69 -6.02
C GLY A 176 -2.48 19.70 -7.39
N ARG A 177 -1.83 18.60 -7.82
CA ARG A 177 -1.22 18.46 -9.15
C ARG A 177 -2.21 17.87 -10.16
N LYS A 178 -1.81 17.85 -11.43
CA LYS A 178 -2.54 17.17 -12.52
C LYS A 178 -1.69 16.05 -13.10
N GLY A 179 -2.36 14.96 -13.51
CA GLY A 179 -1.73 13.87 -14.23
C GLY A 179 -0.94 12.86 -13.39
N CYS A 180 -1.12 12.85 -12.07
CA CYS A 180 -0.49 11.88 -11.16
C CYS A 180 -0.89 10.45 -11.52
N TRP A 181 0.03 9.53 -11.42
CA TRP A 181 -0.17 8.10 -11.71
C TRP A 181 -1.35 7.50 -10.94
N GLU A 182 -1.52 7.87 -9.68
CA GLU A 182 -2.62 7.47 -8.82
C GLU A 182 -3.99 7.69 -9.43
N THR A 183 -4.21 8.82 -10.11
CA THR A 183 -5.52 9.14 -10.71
C THR A 183 -5.92 8.21 -11.85
N TYR A 184 -4.96 7.43 -12.37
CA TYR A 184 -5.16 6.46 -13.46
C TYR A 184 -5.02 5.01 -12.99
N ALA A 185 -4.04 4.71 -12.14
CA ALA A 185 -3.65 3.35 -11.78
C ALA A 185 -4.16 2.87 -10.42
N SER A 186 -4.86 3.68 -9.64
CA SER A 186 -5.52 3.24 -8.40
C SER A 186 -6.81 2.47 -8.67
N ALA A 187 -7.36 1.80 -7.64
CA ALA A 187 -8.71 1.23 -7.70
C ALA A 187 -9.76 2.30 -7.98
N THR A 188 -9.61 3.50 -7.40
CA THR A 188 -10.47 4.66 -7.69
C THR A 188 -10.37 5.07 -9.16
N GLY A 189 -9.16 5.09 -9.71
CA GLY A 189 -8.93 5.36 -11.13
C GLY A 189 -9.67 4.36 -12.03
N LEU A 190 -9.54 3.06 -11.75
CA LEU A 190 -10.25 2.00 -12.48
C LEU A 190 -11.78 2.13 -12.38
N ILE A 191 -12.31 2.38 -11.18
CA ILE A 191 -13.75 2.60 -10.97
C ILE A 191 -14.24 3.78 -11.79
N ASN A 192 -13.50 4.89 -11.79
CA ASN A 192 -13.88 6.10 -12.53
C ASN A 192 -13.81 5.88 -14.05
N MET A 193 -12.79 5.19 -14.57
CA MET A 193 -12.73 4.81 -15.98
C MET A 193 -13.92 3.93 -16.38
N THR A 194 -14.23 2.92 -15.57
CA THR A 194 -15.39 2.03 -15.80
C THR A 194 -16.70 2.82 -15.85
N ARG A 195 -16.94 3.71 -14.89
CA ARG A 195 -18.13 4.58 -14.87
C ARG A 195 -18.18 5.51 -16.07
N GLN A 196 -17.05 6.13 -16.40
CA GLN A 196 -16.96 7.03 -17.55
C GLN A 196 -17.26 6.30 -18.87
N LYS A 197 -16.76 5.08 -19.05
CA LYS A 197 -17.02 4.24 -20.23
C LYS A 197 -18.51 3.95 -20.35
N ILE A 198 -19.16 3.48 -19.28
CA ILE A 198 -20.60 3.21 -19.26
C ILE A 198 -21.41 4.45 -19.65
N LEU A 199 -21.09 5.62 -19.08
CA LEU A 199 -21.84 6.87 -19.31
C LEU A 199 -21.61 7.47 -20.70
N SER A 200 -20.37 7.51 -21.18
CA SER A 200 -20.00 8.17 -22.45
C SER A 200 -20.54 7.43 -23.68
N GLU A 201 -20.62 6.12 -23.61
CA GLU A 201 -21.10 5.28 -24.71
C GLU A 201 -22.57 4.88 -24.56
N LYS A 202 -23.26 5.41 -23.54
CA LYS A 202 -24.67 5.07 -23.23
C LYS A 202 -24.89 3.56 -23.16
N LEU A 203 -24.00 2.88 -22.47
CA LEU A 203 -24.01 1.41 -22.34
C LEU A 203 -25.05 0.95 -21.30
N ASP A 204 -26.29 1.36 -21.46
CA ASP A 204 -27.40 1.04 -20.53
C ASP A 204 -27.66 -0.47 -20.40
N PHE A 205 -27.19 -1.25 -21.37
CA PHE A 205 -27.31 -2.71 -21.39
C PHE A 205 -25.96 -3.42 -21.32
N SER A 206 -24.88 -2.70 -20.97
CA SER A 206 -23.54 -3.33 -20.85
C SER A 206 -23.54 -4.37 -19.74
N TYR A 207 -22.69 -5.39 -19.91
CA TYR A 207 -22.52 -6.40 -18.87
C TYR A 207 -21.92 -5.79 -17.59
N MET A 208 -21.05 -4.76 -17.71
CA MET A 208 -20.55 -4.00 -16.57
C MET A 208 -21.68 -3.42 -15.71
N LEU A 209 -22.71 -2.83 -16.34
CA LEU A 209 -23.85 -2.27 -15.61
C LEU A 209 -24.75 -3.36 -15.03
N LYS A 210 -24.92 -4.49 -15.73
CA LYS A 210 -25.66 -5.65 -15.25
C LYS A 210 -25.03 -6.24 -13.98
N LEU A 211 -23.69 -6.34 -13.89
CA LEU A 211 -22.99 -6.77 -12.69
C LEU A 211 -23.20 -5.84 -11.47
N CYS A 212 -23.68 -4.63 -11.72
CA CYS A 212 -23.99 -3.61 -10.72
C CYS A 212 -25.50 -3.46 -10.46
N ASP A 213 -26.34 -4.42 -10.84
CA ASP A 213 -27.80 -4.36 -10.72
C ASP A 213 -28.41 -3.10 -11.37
N GLY A 214 -27.80 -2.58 -12.43
CA GLY A 214 -28.22 -1.33 -13.09
C GLY A 214 -27.82 -0.05 -12.34
N ASP A 215 -27.13 -0.12 -11.22
CA ASP A 215 -26.72 1.03 -10.41
C ASP A 215 -25.21 1.31 -10.58
N ILE A 216 -24.89 2.36 -11.34
CA ILE A 216 -23.50 2.79 -11.61
C ILE A 216 -22.71 3.11 -10.33
N ARG A 217 -23.38 3.42 -9.22
CA ARG A 217 -22.73 3.70 -7.92
C ARG A 217 -22.13 2.45 -7.32
N LYS A 218 -22.61 1.26 -7.70
CA LYS A 218 -22.10 -0.06 -7.27
C LYS A 218 -20.87 -0.52 -8.05
N VAL A 219 -20.44 0.21 -9.10
CA VAL A 219 -19.20 -0.08 -9.83
C VAL A 219 -18.02 -0.08 -8.84
N ASN A 220 -17.24 -1.14 -8.87
CA ASN A 220 -16.10 -1.37 -7.98
C ASN A 220 -14.87 -1.84 -8.78
N GLY A 221 -13.74 -2.07 -8.10
CA GLY A 221 -12.48 -2.44 -8.74
C GLY A 221 -12.43 -3.82 -9.43
N LYS A 222 -13.51 -4.62 -9.37
CA LYS A 222 -13.62 -5.90 -10.07
C LYS A 222 -14.50 -5.80 -11.31
N THR A 223 -15.45 -4.85 -11.34
CA THR A 223 -16.53 -4.78 -12.34
C THR A 223 -16.02 -4.91 -13.78
N ALA A 224 -14.99 -4.14 -14.17
CA ALA A 224 -14.46 -4.20 -15.53
C ALA A 224 -13.76 -5.53 -15.83
N PHE A 225 -13.00 -6.08 -14.88
CA PHE A 225 -12.32 -7.36 -15.05
C PHE A 225 -13.32 -8.53 -15.15
N ASP A 226 -14.34 -8.55 -14.31
CA ASP A 226 -15.37 -9.58 -14.33
C ASP A 226 -16.16 -9.52 -15.65
N ALA A 227 -16.55 -8.33 -16.11
CA ALA A 227 -17.23 -8.15 -17.37
C ALA A 227 -16.35 -8.53 -18.57
N MET A 228 -15.06 -8.18 -18.54
CA MET A 228 -14.11 -8.59 -19.58
C MET A 228 -13.98 -10.12 -19.66
N ALA A 229 -13.94 -10.81 -18.52
CA ALA A 229 -13.88 -12.27 -18.46
C ALA A 229 -15.11 -12.93 -19.11
N ASP A 230 -16.27 -12.27 -19.05
CA ASP A 230 -17.52 -12.70 -19.69
C ASP A 230 -17.65 -12.18 -21.15
N GLY A 231 -16.61 -11.57 -21.70
CA GLY A 231 -16.53 -11.19 -23.12
C GLY A 231 -17.07 -9.81 -23.46
N ASP A 232 -17.28 -8.91 -22.48
CA ASP A 232 -17.72 -7.52 -22.74
C ASP A 232 -16.57 -6.71 -23.39
N PRO A 233 -16.70 -6.27 -24.68
CA PRO A 233 -15.64 -5.56 -25.37
C PRO A 233 -15.35 -4.18 -24.76
N ALA A 234 -16.36 -3.48 -24.26
CA ALA A 234 -16.19 -2.18 -23.63
C ALA A 234 -15.43 -2.32 -22.29
N ALA A 235 -15.67 -3.40 -21.55
CA ALA A 235 -14.92 -3.71 -20.34
C ALA A 235 -13.46 -4.03 -20.66
N LYS A 236 -13.20 -4.75 -21.78
CA LYS A 236 -11.84 -5.02 -22.23
C LYS A 236 -11.08 -3.73 -22.53
N GLU A 237 -11.69 -2.75 -23.20
CA GLU A 237 -11.07 -1.45 -23.47
C GLU A 237 -10.72 -0.71 -22.17
N VAL A 238 -11.57 -0.76 -21.15
CA VAL A 238 -11.28 -0.16 -19.82
C VAL A 238 -10.09 -0.84 -19.18
N VAL A 239 -10.04 -2.18 -19.21
CA VAL A 239 -8.93 -2.93 -18.61
C VAL A 239 -7.63 -2.68 -19.36
N ASP A 240 -7.65 -2.67 -20.70
CA ASP A 240 -6.46 -2.41 -21.52
C ASP A 240 -5.90 -1.00 -21.24
N GLU A 241 -6.76 0.02 -21.12
CA GLU A 241 -6.37 1.38 -20.77
C GLU A 241 -5.76 1.45 -19.36
N TYR A 242 -6.41 0.81 -18.38
CA TYR A 242 -5.91 0.74 -17.00
C TYR A 242 -4.54 0.06 -16.92
N VAL A 243 -4.38 -1.08 -17.60
CA VAL A 243 -3.12 -1.83 -17.67
C VAL A 243 -2.00 -0.97 -18.28
N SER A 244 -2.30 -0.21 -19.33
CA SER A 244 -1.34 0.70 -19.97
C SER A 244 -0.85 1.78 -19.00
N TYR A 245 -1.76 2.44 -18.27
CA TYR A 245 -1.36 3.43 -17.26
C TYR A 245 -0.58 2.81 -16.10
N LEU A 246 -0.97 1.62 -15.65
CA LEU A 246 -0.24 0.92 -14.60
C LEU A 246 1.18 0.59 -15.08
N ALA A 247 1.32 0.01 -16.26
CA ALA A 247 2.62 -0.34 -16.85
C ALA A 247 3.52 0.89 -17.05
N THR A 248 2.98 2.02 -17.50
CA THR A 248 3.74 3.28 -17.66
C THR A 248 4.44 3.69 -16.36
N GLY A 249 3.72 3.65 -15.23
CA GLY A 249 4.34 3.97 -13.94
C GLY A 249 5.39 2.95 -13.52
N LEU A 250 5.14 1.66 -13.74
CA LEU A 250 6.11 0.61 -13.41
C LEU A 250 7.37 0.71 -14.29
N VAL A 251 7.24 1.04 -15.57
CA VAL A 251 8.40 1.31 -16.46
C VAL A 251 9.23 2.47 -15.93
N ASN A 252 8.60 3.56 -15.50
CA ASN A 252 9.30 4.70 -14.91
C ASN A 252 10.06 4.30 -13.64
N ILE A 253 9.43 3.54 -12.74
CA ILE A 253 10.05 3.04 -11.51
C ILE A 253 11.23 2.13 -11.83
N ILE A 254 11.10 1.22 -12.79
CA ILE A 254 12.18 0.31 -13.21
C ILE A 254 13.32 1.11 -13.82
N ASN A 255 13.05 2.08 -14.69
CA ASN A 255 14.09 2.89 -15.31
C ASN A 255 14.84 3.78 -14.31
N ILE A 256 14.21 4.18 -13.19
CA ILE A 256 14.81 5.03 -12.15
C ILE A 256 15.59 4.20 -11.12
N PHE A 257 14.99 3.13 -10.60
CA PHE A 257 15.51 2.39 -9.44
C PHE A 257 16.15 1.05 -9.80
N GLN A 258 15.79 0.45 -10.94
CA GLN A 258 16.24 -0.88 -11.36
C GLN A 258 16.22 -1.90 -10.21
N PRO A 259 15.06 -2.09 -9.53
CA PRO A 259 15.00 -3.00 -8.40
C PRO A 259 15.15 -4.46 -8.85
N ASP A 260 15.59 -5.35 -7.93
CA ASP A 260 15.58 -6.80 -8.20
C ASP A 260 14.12 -7.30 -8.31
N VAL A 261 13.26 -6.81 -7.42
CA VAL A 261 11.84 -7.18 -7.36
C VAL A 261 10.96 -5.93 -7.28
N LEU A 262 9.88 -5.91 -8.06
CA LEU A 262 8.79 -4.96 -7.95
C LEU A 262 7.52 -5.75 -7.65
N CYS A 263 7.02 -5.66 -6.42
CA CYS A 263 5.81 -6.34 -6.02
C CYS A 263 4.59 -5.41 -6.02
N VAL A 264 3.47 -5.93 -6.52
CA VAL A 264 2.21 -5.21 -6.65
C VAL A 264 1.17 -5.82 -5.70
N GLY A 265 0.75 -5.04 -4.72
CA GLY A 265 -0.26 -5.37 -3.73
C GLY A 265 -1.54 -4.55 -3.88
N GLY A 266 -2.37 -4.61 -2.85
CA GLY A 266 -3.65 -3.91 -2.81
C GLY A 266 -4.79 -4.68 -3.50
N GLY A 267 -6.01 -4.15 -3.40
CA GLY A 267 -7.23 -4.85 -3.83
C GLY A 267 -7.25 -5.24 -5.31
N VAL A 268 -6.72 -4.38 -6.19
CA VAL A 268 -6.71 -4.64 -7.65
C VAL A 268 -5.72 -5.74 -8.02
N SER A 269 -4.64 -5.93 -7.27
CA SER A 269 -3.66 -7.00 -7.52
C SER A 269 -4.26 -8.41 -7.40
N ASN A 270 -5.44 -8.55 -6.79
CA ASN A 270 -6.16 -9.82 -6.71
C ASN A 270 -6.66 -10.33 -8.06
N GLN A 271 -6.63 -9.51 -9.12
CA GLN A 271 -6.86 -9.95 -10.49
C GLN A 271 -5.74 -10.89 -11.01
N GLY A 272 -4.63 -10.99 -10.29
CA GLY A 272 -3.55 -11.94 -10.56
C GLY A 272 -2.97 -11.78 -11.97
N GLU A 273 -2.91 -12.86 -12.72
CA GLU A 273 -2.34 -12.87 -14.07
C GLU A 273 -3.18 -12.10 -15.10
N ASN A 274 -4.47 -11.92 -14.88
CA ASN A 274 -5.32 -11.07 -15.73
C ASN A 274 -4.86 -9.60 -15.71
N LEU A 275 -4.21 -9.18 -14.63
CA LEU A 275 -3.60 -7.85 -14.49
C LEU A 275 -2.10 -7.90 -14.81
N LEU A 276 -1.34 -8.78 -14.13
CA LEU A 276 0.12 -8.74 -14.16
C LEU A 276 0.71 -9.32 -15.47
N GLY A 277 0.02 -10.24 -16.12
CA GLY A 277 0.45 -10.78 -17.42
C GLY A 277 0.58 -9.68 -18.49
N PRO A 278 -0.52 -8.96 -18.81
CA PRO A 278 -0.47 -7.85 -19.76
C PRO A 278 0.47 -6.71 -19.32
N VAL A 279 0.52 -6.39 -18.03
CA VAL A 279 1.45 -5.38 -17.49
C VAL A 279 2.91 -5.76 -17.77
N ARG A 280 3.32 -7.01 -17.50
CA ARG A 280 4.68 -7.47 -17.77
C ARG A 280 5.02 -7.38 -19.26
N ALA A 281 4.10 -7.73 -20.15
CA ALA A 281 4.32 -7.65 -21.59
C ALA A 281 4.63 -6.21 -22.05
N ILE A 282 3.89 -5.21 -21.53
CA ILE A 282 4.15 -3.80 -21.83
C ILE A 282 5.49 -3.36 -21.23
N VAL A 283 5.76 -3.69 -19.96
CA VAL A 283 7.01 -3.33 -19.29
C VAL A 283 8.21 -3.93 -20.03
N GLU A 284 8.12 -5.17 -20.48
CA GLU A 284 9.17 -5.83 -21.26
C GLU A 284 9.44 -5.10 -22.58
N ALA A 285 8.40 -4.64 -23.25
CA ALA A 285 8.52 -3.90 -24.50
C ALA A 285 9.05 -2.47 -24.32
N GLU A 286 8.77 -1.80 -23.18
CA GLU A 286 9.01 -0.36 -23.02
C GLU A 286 10.19 0.00 -22.11
N ARG A 287 10.62 -0.88 -21.19
CA ARG A 287 11.77 -0.61 -20.32
C ARG A 287 13.03 -0.34 -21.11
N TYR A 288 13.87 0.59 -20.65
CA TYR A 288 15.11 0.99 -21.33
C TYR A 288 16.10 -0.18 -21.46
N THR A 289 16.23 -1.00 -20.42
CA THR A 289 17.24 -2.09 -20.32
C THR A 289 16.73 -3.44 -20.85
N LYS A 290 15.98 -3.45 -21.97
CA LYS A 290 15.35 -4.69 -22.51
C LYS A 290 16.35 -5.80 -22.90
N HIS A 291 17.60 -5.47 -23.15
CA HIS A 291 18.61 -6.42 -23.62
C HIS A 291 19.55 -6.94 -22.52
N ASN A 292 19.33 -6.53 -21.26
CA ASN A 292 20.12 -7.01 -20.13
C ASN A 292 19.65 -8.41 -19.71
N ASP A 293 20.58 -9.30 -19.36
CA ASP A 293 20.26 -10.66 -18.87
C ASP A 293 19.47 -10.60 -17.55
N LYS A 294 19.88 -9.72 -16.63
CA LYS A 294 19.18 -9.52 -15.35
C LYS A 294 18.10 -8.46 -15.48
N GLN A 295 16.87 -8.84 -15.17
CA GLN A 295 15.71 -7.99 -15.26
C GLN A 295 14.97 -7.92 -13.93
N THR A 296 14.24 -6.82 -13.69
CA THR A 296 13.33 -6.69 -12.55
C THR A 296 12.23 -7.75 -12.64
N VAL A 297 12.04 -8.51 -11.56
CA VAL A 297 10.91 -9.44 -11.42
C VAL A 297 9.67 -8.68 -10.96
N ILE A 298 8.61 -8.68 -11.78
CA ILE A 298 7.30 -8.11 -11.41
C ILE A 298 6.42 -9.25 -10.91
N CYS A 299 5.96 -9.16 -9.67
CA CYS A 299 5.14 -10.18 -9.02
C CYS A 299 4.03 -9.58 -8.17
N LYS A 300 3.06 -10.42 -7.77
CA LYS A 300 2.05 -10.06 -6.78
C LYS A 300 2.66 -10.07 -5.38
N ALA A 301 2.33 -9.07 -4.56
CA ALA A 301 2.61 -9.06 -3.13
C ALA A 301 1.88 -10.24 -2.43
N THR A 302 2.54 -10.91 -1.49
CA THR A 302 2.05 -12.17 -0.92
C THR A 302 1.50 -12.03 0.50
N LEU A 303 1.92 -11.03 1.26
CA LEU A 303 1.53 -10.88 2.67
C LEU A 303 0.18 -10.17 2.86
N GLY A 304 -0.32 -9.47 1.84
CA GLY A 304 -1.58 -8.74 1.96
C GLY A 304 -1.56 -7.73 3.12
N ASN A 305 -2.59 -7.77 3.96
CA ASN A 305 -2.69 -6.86 5.13
C ASN A 305 -1.67 -7.15 6.24
N ASP A 306 -0.99 -8.29 6.19
CA ASP A 306 0.02 -8.65 7.20
C ASP A 306 1.36 -7.94 6.94
N ALA A 307 1.58 -7.45 5.71
CA ALA A 307 2.81 -6.77 5.31
C ALA A 307 3.14 -5.56 6.20
N GLY A 308 2.16 -4.68 6.43
CA GLY A 308 2.32 -3.50 7.29
C GLY A 308 2.69 -3.85 8.74
N ILE A 309 2.07 -4.90 9.29
CA ILE A 309 2.33 -5.37 10.66
C ILE A 309 3.74 -5.96 10.78
N ILE A 310 4.12 -6.84 9.83
CA ILE A 310 5.45 -7.48 9.84
C ILE A 310 6.54 -6.44 9.64
N GLY A 311 6.38 -5.55 8.67
CA GLY A 311 7.35 -4.50 8.41
C GLY A 311 7.46 -3.52 9.58
N ALA A 312 6.33 -3.07 10.15
CA ALA A 312 6.34 -2.22 11.33
C ALA A 312 7.09 -2.88 12.50
N ALA A 313 6.84 -4.16 12.80
CA ALA A 313 7.51 -4.87 13.88
C ALA A 313 9.04 -4.88 13.75
N TYR A 314 9.56 -4.79 12.53
CA TYR A 314 10.99 -4.88 12.22
C TYR A 314 11.63 -3.56 11.76
N LEU A 315 11.00 -2.44 12.07
CA LEU A 315 11.64 -1.11 11.97
C LEU A 315 12.83 -1.02 12.92
N ASP A 316 13.93 -0.40 12.49
CA ASP A 316 15.22 -0.29 13.21
C ASP A 316 15.81 1.14 13.20
#